data_2d3a4194223f3bda0e67714587fb0cd3
#
_entry.id   2d3a4194223f3bda0e67714587fb0cd3
#
_cell.length_a   1.000
_cell.length_b   1.000
_cell.length_c   1.000
_cell.angle_alpha   90.00
_cell.angle_beta   90.00
_cell.angle_gamma   90.00
#
_symmetry.space_group_name_H-M   'P 1'
#
loop_
_entity.id
_entity.type
_entity.pdbx_description
1 polymer ?
#
loop_
_entity_poly.entity_id
_entity_poly.type
_entity_poly.pdbx_seq_one_letter_code
_entity_poly.pdbx_strand_id
1 'polypeptide(L)'
;MSSILAVVIVSYMTIRMIRNDSIQESMQIYLGQITREMDSAYYDMISIVNQMSPSGLIGNVVESYLSAEDNFDKYKGQKSLREELVKLGYVNTKLLGVTYYDLEEQSELIRNINVRNLDQVYQTIPNVTENIGNTIQAMHSSCLGIGERPVISVKRRVSFSNRQKLDIYAEIEPDMSVAERLNKENWKYTYMELDENGIVQYSNNPVIIRGQQLLSKLPEKEEYAVTSQEGYKVMVYRSEIGYANAIALQENTYQKEMNMWRLKLLVIILVSFCVFSGSVIYLYRLICKPLNQFQEQLLQIGGG
;
A
#
# COMPACT_ATOMS: atom_id res chain seq x y z
N MET A 1 45.68 0.12 -15.63
CA MET A 1 44.70 -0.94 -15.34
C MET A 1 43.97 -0.73 -14.01
N SER A 2 44.67 -0.49 -12.91
CA SER A 2 44.06 -0.24 -11.58
C SER A 2 43.02 0.90 -11.56
N SER A 3 43.28 2.01 -12.27
CA SER A 3 42.35 3.16 -12.33
C SER A 3 41.05 2.88 -13.05
N ILE A 4 41.05 2.10 -14.13
CA ILE A 4 39.83 1.74 -14.86
C ILE A 4 38.93 0.83 -13.98
N LEU A 5 39.53 -0.14 -13.29
CA LEU A 5 38.83 -1.02 -12.39
C LEU A 5 38.22 -0.22 -11.23
N ALA A 6 38.93 0.72 -10.66
CA ALA A 6 38.44 1.59 -9.60
C ALA A 6 37.25 2.46 -10.07
N VAL A 7 37.33 3.07 -11.25
CA VAL A 7 36.20 3.84 -11.83
C VAL A 7 34.98 2.98 -12.03
N VAL A 8 35.12 1.75 -12.50
CA VAL A 8 33.98 0.83 -12.71
C VAL A 8 33.35 0.44 -11.41
N ILE A 9 34.15 0.12 -10.38
CA ILE A 9 33.62 -0.24 -9.05
C ILE A 9 32.86 0.95 -8.44
N VAL A 10 33.44 2.15 -8.49
CA VAL A 10 32.79 3.36 -7.99
C VAL A 10 31.50 3.64 -8.77
N SER A 11 31.52 3.57 -10.10
CA SER A 11 30.32 3.75 -10.92
C SER A 11 29.24 2.75 -10.59
N TYR A 12 29.58 1.46 -10.39
CA TYR A 12 28.62 0.43 -9.99
C TYR A 12 28.03 0.72 -8.62
N MET A 13 28.84 1.09 -7.63
CA MET A 13 28.36 1.45 -6.29
C MET A 13 27.43 2.67 -6.34
N THR A 14 27.79 3.70 -7.10
CA THR A 14 26.99 4.91 -7.28
C THR A 14 25.64 4.60 -7.93
N ILE A 15 25.62 3.81 -9.02
CA ILE A 15 24.38 3.40 -9.68
C ILE A 15 23.49 2.60 -8.73
N ARG A 16 24.08 1.68 -7.95
CA ARG A 16 23.34 0.89 -6.96
C ARG A 16 22.71 1.77 -5.88
N MET A 17 23.46 2.76 -5.38
CA MET A 17 22.98 3.69 -4.35
C MET A 17 21.86 4.56 -4.89
N ILE A 18 22.07 5.27 -6.02
CA ILE A 18 21.04 6.12 -6.65
C ILE A 18 19.76 5.34 -6.90
N ARG A 19 19.89 4.10 -7.38
CA ARG A 19 18.73 3.29 -7.70
C ARG A 19 17.98 2.83 -6.45
N ASN A 20 18.69 2.44 -5.39
CA ASN A 20 18.07 2.09 -4.12
C ASN A 20 17.31 3.28 -3.52
N ASP A 21 17.89 4.47 -3.59
CA ASP A 21 17.27 5.71 -3.11
C ASP A 21 16.04 6.07 -3.95
N SER A 22 16.13 5.97 -5.28
CA SER A 22 15.00 6.20 -6.20
C SER A 22 13.83 5.22 -5.96
N ILE A 23 14.12 3.94 -5.68
CA ILE A 23 13.08 2.96 -5.32
C ILE A 23 12.43 3.34 -4.00
N GLN A 24 13.22 3.70 -3.00
CA GLN A 24 12.70 4.07 -1.69
C GLN A 24 11.84 5.33 -1.77
N GLU A 25 12.27 6.33 -2.50
CA GLU A 25 11.51 7.55 -2.78
C GLU A 25 10.19 7.23 -3.51
N SER A 26 10.24 6.38 -4.54
CA SER A 26 9.04 5.94 -5.25
C SER A 26 8.05 5.21 -4.33
N MET A 27 8.55 4.29 -3.49
CA MET A 27 7.73 3.58 -2.49
C MET A 27 7.07 4.58 -1.53
N GLN A 28 7.82 5.58 -1.06
CA GLN A 28 7.32 6.62 -0.16
C GLN A 28 6.21 7.44 -0.81
N ILE A 29 6.40 7.88 -2.05
CA ILE A 29 5.39 8.64 -2.80
C ILE A 29 4.11 7.83 -2.98
N TYR A 30 4.23 6.59 -3.44
CA TYR A 30 3.07 5.73 -3.70
C TYR A 30 2.32 5.37 -2.42
N LEU A 31 3.06 4.96 -1.38
CA LEU A 31 2.45 4.63 -0.09
C LEU A 31 1.75 5.84 0.53
N GLY A 32 2.37 7.02 0.44
CA GLY A 32 1.76 8.26 0.90
C GLY A 32 0.51 8.66 0.10
N GLN A 33 0.44 8.36 -1.20
CA GLN A 33 -0.77 8.57 -2.00
C GLN A 33 -1.89 7.62 -1.58
N ILE A 34 -1.60 6.32 -1.50
CA ILE A 34 -2.58 5.30 -1.08
C ILE A 34 -3.12 5.64 0.32
N THR A 35 -2.24 5.97 1.26
CA THR A 35 -2.68 6.28 2.63
C THR A 35 -3.57 7.52 2.67
N ARG A 36 -3.26 8.58 1.92
CA ARG A 36 -4.15 9.76 1.86
C ARG A 36 -5.54 9.45 1.31
N GLU A 37 -5.64 8.60 0.28
CA GLU A 37 -6.94 8.17 -0.25
C GLU A 37 -7.71 7.35 0.77
N MET A 38 -7.02 6.46 1.50
CA MET A 38 -7.61 5.67 2.57
C MET A 38 -8.05 6.53 3.74
N ASP A 39 -7.22 7.48 4.18
CA ASP A 39 -7.56 8.42 5.25
C ASP A 39 -8.79 9.26 4.88
N SER A 40 -8.84 9.78 3.65
CA SER A 40 -10.02 10.51 3.17
C SER A 40 -11.28 9.66 3.25
N ALA A 41 -11.20 8.40 2.80
CA ALA A 41 -12.34 7.48 2.84
C ALA A 41 -12.77 7.16 4.28
N TYR A 42 -11.83 6.96 5.20
CA TYR A 42 -12.14 6.75 6.62
C TYR A 42 -12.76 8.00 7.28
N TYR A 43 -12.27 9.21 6.98
CA TYR A 43 -12.87 10.44 7.48
C TYR A 43 -14.30 10.63 6.98
N ASP A 44 -14.56 10.31 5.71
CA ASP A 44 -15.92 10.33 5.15
C ASP A 44 -16.84 9.36 5.92
N MET A 45 -16.40 8.13 6.17
CA MET A 45 -17.17 7.15 6.95
C MET A 45 -17.38 7.58 8.40
N ILE A 46 -16.37 8.14 9.06
CA ILE A 46 -16.49 8.65 10.42
C ILE A 46 -17.54 9.79 10.46
N SER A 47 -17.54 10.66 9.46
CA SER A 47 -18.55 11.72 9.33
C SER A 47 -19.97 11.14 9.19
N ILE A 48 -20.12 10.10 8.37
CA ILE A 48 -21.39 9.39 8.19
C ILE A 48 -21.85 8.75 9.49
N VAL A 49 -20.98 8.02 10.17
CA VAL A 49 -21.26 7.38 11.46
C VAL A 49 -21.64 8.41 12.55
N ASN A 50 -21.01 9.60 12.53
CA ASN A 50 -21.40 10.70 13.41
C ASN A 50 -22.82 11.21 13.13
N GLN A 51 -23.23 11.33 11.86
CA GLN A 51 -24.61 11.69 11.51
C GLN A 51 -25.63 10.62 11.92
N MET A 52 -25.24 9.35 11.91
CA MET A 52 -26.06 8.22 12.33
C MET A 52 -26.07 7.99 13.84
N SER A 53 -25.15 8.57 14.60
CA SER A 53 -25.09 8.47 16.07
C SER A 53 -26.26 9.22 16.73
N PRO A 54 -26.65 8.92 17.99
CA PRO A 54 -27.82 9.51 18.66
C PRO A 54 -27.89 11.05 18.63
N SER A 55 -26.73 11.72 18.64
CA SER A 55 -26.63 13.18 18.53
C SER A 55 -26.64 13.72 17.09
N GLY A 56 -26.64 12.86 16.09
CA GLY A 56 -26.63 13.22 14.69
C GLY A 56 -28.04 13.38 14.08
N LEU A 57 -28.10 13.90 12.86
CA LEU A 57 -29.38 14.15 12.18
C LEU A 57 -30.18 12.84 11.96
N ILE A 58 -29.51 11.81 11.48
CA ILE A 58 -30.15 10.50 11.23
C ILE A 58 -30.44 9.80 12.56
N GLY A 59 -29.55 9.91 13.54
CA GLY A 59 -29.75 9.38 14.88
C GLY A 59 -31.04 9.88 15.56
N ASN A 60 -31.38 11.15 15.38
CA ASN A 60 -32.65 11.71 15.89
C ASN A 60 -33.89 11.04 15.24
N VAL A 61 -33.80 10.68 13.95
CA VAL A 61 -34.87 9.95 13.26
C VAL A 61 -34.98 8.51 13.79
N VAL A 62 -33.84 7.87 14.05
CA VAL A 62 -33.80 6.54 14.68
C VAL A 62 -34.40 6.58 16.09
N GLU A 63 -34.05 7.58 16.89
CA GLU A 63 -34.60 7.78 18.24
C GLU A 63 -36.14 7.88 18.19
N SER A 64 -36.68 8.68 17.25
CA SER A 64 -38.12 8.81 17.04
C SER A 64 -38.76 7.50 16.62
N TYR A 65 -38.11 6.73 15.77
CA TYR A 65 -38.60 5.39 15.36
C TYR A 65 -38.62 4.40 16.53
N LEU A 66 -37.54 4.35 17.33
CA LEU A 66 -37.41 3.43 18.46
C LEU A 66 -38.35 3.78 19.61
N SER A 67 -38.73 5.04 19.77
CA SER A 67 -39.65 5.54 20.81
C SER A 67 -41.10 5.48 20.41
N ALA A 68 -41.43 5.12 19.16
CA ALA A 68 -42.82 5.03 18.69
C ALA A 68 -43.57 3.88 19.34
N GLU A 69 -44.73 4.15 19.94
CA GLU A 69 -45.56 3.17 20.61
C GLU A 69 -46.55 2.47 19.67
N ASP A 70 -47.05 3.21 18.67
CA ASP A 70 -48.02 2.67 17.74
C ASP A 70 -47.43 2.27 16.39
N ASN A 71 -48.13 1.40 15.66
CA ASN A 71 -47.68 0.86 14.38
C ASN A 71 -47.61 1.92 13.24
N PHE A 72 -48.42 2.95 13.32
CA PHE A 72 -48.45 4.01 12.31
C PHE A 72 -47.23 4.90 12.45
N ASP A 73 -46.87 5.32 13.66
CA ASP A 73 -45.69 6.13 13.94
C ASP A 73 -44.41 5.33 13.67
N LYS A 74 -44.39 4.01 14.00
CA LYS A 74 -43.27 3.12 13.57
C LYS A 74 -43.08 3.09 12.07
N TYR A 75 -44.21 2.89 11.32
CA TYR A 75 -44.13 2.88 9.85
C TYR A 75 -43.64 4.21 9.29
N LYS A 76 -44.13 5.34 9.82
CA LYS A 76 -43.70 6.68 9.42
C LYS A 76 -42.22 6.92 9.73
N GLY A 77 -41.79 6.55 10.92
CA GLY A 77 -40.38 6.65 11.33
C GLY A 77 -39.48 5.78 10.45
N GLN A 78 -39.85 4.56 10.14
CA GLN A 78 -39.13 3.67 9.25
C GLN A 78 -38.99 4.24 7.83
N LYS A 79 -40.07 4.80 7.29
CA LYS A 79 -40.06 5.46 5.99
C LYS A 79 -39.12 6.66 5.97
N SER A 80 -39.23 7.53 6.98
CA SER A 80 -38.38 8.71 7.10
C SER A 80 -36.90 8.33 7.21
N LEU A 81 -36.58 7.33 8.03
CA LEU A 81 -35.21 6.85 8.19
C LEU A 81 -34.66 6.27 6.88
N ARG A 82 -35.46 5.51 6.15
CA ARG A 82 -35.06 4.99 4.84
C ARG A 82 -34.76 6.11 3.84
N GLU A 83 -35.57 7.18 3.83
CA GLU A 83 -35.36 8.35 2.97
C GLU A 83 -34.06 9.06 3.32
N GLU A 84 -33.73 9.25 4.61
CA GLU A 84 -32.48 9.86 5.04
C GLU A 84 -31.26 9.02 4.69
N LEU A 85 -31.31 7.69 4.87
CA LEU A 85 -30.21 6.79 4.48
C LEU A 85 -29.98 6.80 2.94
N VAL A 86 -31.06 6.90 2.15
CA VAL A 86 -30.94 7.03 0.69
C VAL A 86 -30.29 8.35 0.31
N LYS A 87 -30.68 9.48 0.94
CA LYS A 87 -30.06 10.79 0.71
C LYS A 87 -28.56 10.75 1.04
N LEU A 88 -28.19 10.09 2.14
CA LEU A 88 -26.81 9.92 2.54
C LEU A 88 -25.97 9.26 1.43
N GLY A 89 -26.49 8.21 0.79
CA GLY A 89 -25.87 7.54 -0.34
C GLY A 89 -25.73 8.44 -1.59
N TYR A 90 -26.68 9.33 -1.84
CA TYR A 90 -26.57 10.28 -2.96
C TYR A 90 -25.50 11.35 -2.75
N VAL A 91 -25.29 11.78 -1.51
CA VAL A 91 -24.28 12.80 -1.16
C VAL A 91 -22.87 12.21 -1.19
N ASN A 92 -22.73 10.94 -0.79
CA ASN A 92 -21.44 10.25 -0.69
C ASN A 92 -21.35 9.17 -1.78
N THR A 93 -20.85 9.53 -2.94
CA THR A 93 -20.82 8.66 -4.14
C THR A 93 -19.95 7.41 -3.98
N LYS A 94 -18.99 7.41 -3.07
CA LYS A 94 -18.15 6.25 -2.73
C LYS A 94 -18.79 5.33 -1.69
N LEU A 95 -19.87 5.78 -1.02
CA LEU A 95 -20.56 5.01 -0.01
C LEU A 95 -21.34 3.86 -0.65
N LEU A 96 -20.96 2.62 -0.35
CA LEU A 96 -21.68 1.44 -0.82
C LEU A 96 -22.90 1.13 0.02
N GLY A 97 -22.80 1.32 1.33
CA GLY A 97 -23.93 1.10 2.20
C GLY A 97 -23.67 1.44 3.66
N VAL A 98 -24.77 1.60 4.36
CA VAL A 98 -24.81 1.79 5.81
C VAL A 98 -25.96 1.00 6.40
N THR A 99 -25.81 0.53 7.64
CA THR A 99 -26.86 -0.16 8.37
C THR A 99 -26.77 0.09 9.86
N TYR A 100 -27.91 -0.07 10.56
CA TYR A 100 -27.93 -0.26 11.99
C TYR A 100 -28.15 -1.76 12.28
N TYR A 101 -27.29 -2.33 13.07
CA TYR A 101 -27.35 -3.72 13.49
C TYR A 101 -27.73 -3.82 14.97
N ASP A 102 -28.81 -4.51 15.27
CA ASP A 102 -29.25 -4.76 16.62
C ASP A 102 -28.47 -5.92 17.23
N LEU A 103 -27.80 -5.65 18.35
CA LEU A 103 -26.94 -6.63 19.01
C LEU A 103 -27.74 -7.65 19.84
N GLU A 104 -28.95 -7.30 20.29
CA GLU A 104 -29.79 -8.17 21.10
C GLU A 104 -30.57 -9.12 20.20
N GLU A 105 -31.17 -8.60 19.14
CA GLU A 105 -31.92 -9.40 18.16
C GLU A 105 -31.02 -10.06 17.11
N GLN A 106 -29.73 -9.70 17.05
CA GLN A 106 -28.78 -10.16 16.05
C GLN A 106 -29.31 -9.99 14.61
N SER A 107 -29.94 -8.87 14.36
CA SER A 107 -30.60 -8.57 13.10
C SER A 107 -30.35 -7.12 12.65
N GLU A 108 -30.54 -6.87 11.37
CA GLU A 108 -30.51 -5.49 10.87
C GLU A 108 -31.81 -4.77 11.20
N LEU A 109 -31.66 -3.62 11.88
CA LEU A 109 -32.80 -2.77 12.16
C LEU A 109 -33.32 -2.09 10.88
N ILE A 110 -32.43 -1.42 10.16
CA ILE A 110 -32.73 -0.72 8.89
C ILE A 110 -31.44 -0.56 8.08
N ARG A 111 -31.56 -0.67 6.77
CA ARG A 111 -30.48 -0.56 5.79
C ARG A 111 -30.88 0.28 4.58
N ASN A 112 -29.90 0.86 3.91
CA ASN A 112 -30.13 1.56 2.65
C ASN A 112 -30.01 0.68 1.40
N ILE A 113 -29.46 -0.57 1.55
CA ILE A 113 -29.20 -1.52 0.45
C ILE A 113 -29.61 -2.94 0.87
N ASN A 114 -29.85 -3.83 -0.10
CA ASN A 114 -30.14 -5.25 0.14
C ASN A 114 -28.86 -5.99 0.55
N VAL A 115 -28.79 -6.45 1.79
CA VAL A 115 -27.65 -7.14 2.38
C VAL A 115 -27.67 -8.63 2.10
N ARG A 116 -26.49 -9.21 1.84
CA ARG A 116 -26.26 -10.66 1.80
C ARG A 116 -25.53 -11.08 3.08
N ASN A 117 -26.20 -11.83 3.97
CA ASN A 117 -25.57 -12.52 5.11
C ASN A 117 -24.64 -11.65 6.00
N LEU A 118 -25.11 -10.49 6.47
CA LEU A 118 -24.35 -9.63 7.38
C LEU A 118 -23.87 -10.41 8.63
N ASP A 119 -24.67 -11.31 9.15
CA ASP A 119 -24.40 -12.06 10.39
C ASP A 119 -23.13 -12.90 10.34
N GLN A 120 -22.80 -13.48 9.18
CA GLN A 120 -21.60 -14.31 9.03
C GLN A 120 -20.34 -13.47 8.82
N VAL A 121 -20.43 -12.34 8.14
CA VAL A 121 -19.27 -11.53 7.70
C VAL A 121 -18.91 -10.50 8.76
N TYR A 122 -19.92 -9.93 9.44
CA TYR A 122 -19.76 -8.89 10.44
C TYR A 122 -18.80 -9.25 11.59
N GLN A 123 -18.76 -10.53 11.99
CA GLN A 123 -17.91 -11.02 13.08
C GLN A 123 -16.50 -11.42 12.64
N THR A 124 -16.25 -11.55 11.33
CA THR A 124 -15.01 -12.10 10.78
C THR A 124 -14.06 -11.05 10.19
N ILE A 125 -14.52 -9.80 10.04
CA ILE A 125 -13.70 -8.72 9.49
C ILE A 125 -12.66 -8.29 10.53
N PRO A 126 -11.37 -8.31 10.20
CA PRO A 126 -10.34 -7.92 11.14
C PRO A 126 -10.32 -6.41 11.38
N ASN A 127 -10.12 -6.02 12.63
CA ASN A 127 -9.92 -4.64 12.99
C ASN A 127 -8.44 -4.26 12.77
N VAL A 128 -8.19 -3.04 12.28
CA VAL A 128 -6.83 -2.50 12.14
C VAL A 128 -6.51 -1.48 13.22
N THR A 129 -7.51 -0.70 13.69
CA THR A 129 -7.35 0.23 14.81
C THR A 129 -8.70 0.68 15.37
N GLU A 130 -8.67 1.31 16.55
CA GLU A 130 -9.80 2.04 17.13
C GLU A 130 -9.49 3.54 17.20
N ASN A 131 -10.43 4.37 16.78
CA ASN A 131 -10.29 5.82 16.81
C ASN A 131 -11.61 6.49 17.24
N ILE A 132 -11.59 7.18 18.39
CA ILE A 132 -12.73 7.94 18.93
C ILE A 132 -14.03 7.09 19.00
N GLY A 133 -13.90 5.85 19.48
CA GLY A 133 -15.03 4.89 19.59
C GLY A 133 -15.49 4.28 18.26
N ASN A 134 -14.77 4.55 17.15
CA ASN A 134 -14.95 3.84 15.89
C ASN A 134 -13.96 2.68 15.81
N THR A 135 -14.42 1.52 15.45
CA THR A 135 -13.57 0.40 15.05
C THR A 135 -13.37 0.45 13.55
N ILE A 136 -12.14 0.68 13.13
CA ILE A 136 -11.73 0.71 11.72
C ILE A 136 -11.33 -0.71 11.33
N GLN A 137 -11.90 -1.22 10.26
CA GLN A 137 -11.69 -2.59 9.78
C GLN A 137 -10.83 -2.59 8.53
N ALA A 138 -10.02 -3.64 8.38
CA ALA A 138 -9.19 -3.84 7.20
C ALA A 138 -10.03 -3.96 5.93
N MET A 139 -9.38 -3.76 4.78
CA MET A 139 -9.99 -3.99 3.48
C MET A 139 -10.50 -5.43 3.37
N HIS A 140 -11.72 -5.58 2.88
CA HIS A 140 -12.42 -6.86 2.75
C HIS A 140 -13.39 -6.81 1.56
N SER A 141 -13.96 -7.95 1.20
CA SER A 141 -15.06 -7.98 0.23
C SER A 141 -16.32 -7.38 0.86
N SER A 142 -17.08 -6.61 0.07
CA SER A 142 -18.31 -5.97 0.56
C SER A 142 -19.28 -6.97 1.19
N CYS A 143 -19.76 -6.66 2.39
CA CYS A 143 -20.80 -7.39 3.10
C CYS A 143 -22.21 -6.94 2.66
N LEU A 144 -22.32 -5.71 2.15
CA LEU A 144 -23.60 -5.08 1.79
C LEU A 144 -24.06 -5.37 0.35
N GLY A 145 -23.51 -6.40 -0.26
CA GLY A 145 -24.19 -7.12 -1.35
C GLY A 145 -23.98 -6.64 -2.78
N ILE A 146 -23.04 -5.75 -3.04
CA ILE A 146 -22.76 -5.29 -4.41
C ILE A 146 -21.44 -5.87 -4.92
N GLY A 147 -21.40 -7.18 -5.17
CA GLY A 147 -20.26 -7.86 -5.79
C GLY A 147 -19.08 -8.08 -4.85
N GLU A 148 -17.99 -8.66 -5.40
CA GLU A 148 -16.72 -8.90 -4.69
C GLU A 148 -15.79 -7.66 -4.76
N ARG A 149 -16.34 -6.45 -4.53
CA ARG A 149 -15.54 -5.23 -4.54
C ARG A 149 -14.77 -5.11 -3.23
N PRO A 150 -13.50 -4.70 -3.30
CA PRO A 150 -12.73 -4.40 -2.09
C PRO A 150 -13.28 -3.11 -1.46
N VAL A 151 -13.63 -3.20 -0.19
CA VAL A 151 -14.16 -2.10 0.62
C VAL A 151 -13.38 -1.95 1.91
N ILE A 152 -13.43 -0.78 2.49
CA ILE A 152 -13.08 -0.53 3.88
C ILE A 152 -14.35 -0.25 4.66
N SER A 153 -14.34 -0.52 5.95
CA SER A 153 -15.52 -0.33 6.78
C SER A 153 -15.20 0.24 8.15
N VAL A 154 -16.21 0.91 8.72
CA VAL A 154 -16.19 1.44 10.08
C VAL A 154 -17.40 0.93 10.84
N LYS A 155 -17.17 0.55 12.09
CA LYS A 155 -18.17 0.12 13.03
C LYS A 155 -18.13 1.00 14.28
N ARG A 156 -19.30 1.41 14.78
CA ARG A 156 -19.46 2.13 16.05
C ARG A 156 -20.63 1.60 16.82
N ARG A 157 -20.40 1.29 18.10
CA ARG A 157 -21.46 0.97 19.03
C ARG A 157 -22.09 2.23 19.60
N VAL A 158 -23.40 2.34 19.56
CA VAL A 158 -24.20 3.45 20.09
C VAL A 158 -25.31 2.94 20.99
N SER A 159 -25.79 3.78 21.90
CA SER A 159 -26.96 3.49 22.76
C SER A 159 -27.97 4.62 22.62
N PHE A 160 -29.21 4.28 22.35
CA PHE A 160 -30.34 5.20 22.27
C PHE A 160 -31.05 5.34 23.63
N SER A 161 -31.97 6.30 23.75
CA SER A 161 -32.60 6.66 25.02
C SER A 161 -33.42 5.50 25.61
N ASN A 162 -33.94 4.61 24.76
CA ASN A 162 -34.61 3.39 25.20
C ASN A 162 -33.65 2.30 25.71
N ARG A 163 -32.34 2.62 25.83
CA ARG A 163 -31.25 1.70 26.18
C ARG A 163 -30.93 0.61 25.14
N GLN A 164 -31.56 0.65 23.98
CA GLN A 164 -31.24 -0.28 22.90
C GLN A 164 -29.81 0.01 22.39
N LYS A 165 -29.00 -1.04 22.28
CA LYS A 165 -27.62 -0.97 21.77
C LYS A 165 -27.61 -1.38 20.31
N LEU A 166 -27.20 -0.47 19.46
CA LEU A 166 -27.04 -0.70 18.03
C LEU A 166 -25.58 -0.52 17.64
N ASP A 167 -25.13 -1.32 16.69
CA ASP A 167 -23.89 -1.02 15.99
C ASP A 167 -24.24 -0.33 14.66
N ILE A 168 -23.62 0.82 14.42
CA ILE A 168 -23.62 1.48 13.11
C ILE A 168 -22.49 0.85 12.31
N TYR A 169 -22.79 0.42 11.09
CA TYR A 169 -21.82 -0.16 10.16
C TYR A 169 -21.90 0.56 8.82
N ALA A 170 -20.76 0.98 8.31
CA ALA A 170 -20.65 1.68 7.04
C ALA A 170 -19.54 1.10 6.18
N GLU A 171 -19.79 0.94 4.88
CA GLU A 171 -18.82 0.50 3.87
C GLU A 171 -18.62 1.56 2.80
N ILE A 172 -17.37 1.78 2.40
CA ILE A 172 -16.99 2.66 1.31
C ILE A 172 -16.01 1.95 0.38
N GLU A 173 -16.10 2.21 -0.92
CA GLU A 173 -15.13 1.76 -1.91
C GLU A 173 -13.98 2.80 -1.98
N PRO A 174 -12.77 2.49 -1.48
CA PRO A 174 -11.64 3.42 -1.57
C PRO A 174 -11.14 3.50 -3.02
N ASP A 175 -10.54 4.62 -3.40
CA ASP A 175 -9.88 4.72 -4.70
C ASP A 175 -8.54 3.98 -4.69
N MET A 176 -8.56 2.75 -5.18
CA MET A 176 -7.38 1.87 -5.29
C MET A 176 -6.65 2.00 -6.63
N SER A 177 -6.96 3.02 -7.43
CA SER A 177 -6.35 3.20 -8.77
C SER A 177 -4.82 3.28 -8.74
N VAL A 178 -4.25 3.83 -7.68
CA VAL A 178 -2.79 3.88 -7.45
C VAL A 178 -2.24 2.48 -7.18
N ALA A 179 -2.84 1.72 -6.27
CA ALA A 179 -2.42 0.37 -5.93
C ALA A 179 -2.57 -0.59 -7.13
N GLU A 180 -3.62 -0.44 -7.94
CA GLU A 180 -3.81 -1.21 -9.16
C GLU A 180 -2.77 -0.89 -10.22
N ARG A 181 -2.40 0.37 -10.41
CA ARG A 181 -1.32 0.77 -11.33
C ARG A 181 0.01 0.16 -10.93
N LEU A 182 0.33 0.14 -9.65
CA LEU A 182 1.54 -0.48 -9.11
C LEU A 182 1.66 -1.98 -9.41
N ASN A 183 0.53 -2.69 -9.47
CA ASN A 183 0.50 -4.09 -9.89
C ASN A 183 0.72 -4.29 -11.39
N LYS A 184 0.38 -3.31 -12.24
CA LYS A 184 0.54 -3.37 -13.69
C LYS A 184 1.94 -2.97 -14.15
N GLU A 185 2.66 -2.18 -13.35
CA GLU A 185 4.03 -1.78 -13.63
C GLU A 185 4.99 -2.96 -13.47
N ASN A 186 6.17 -2.87 -14.11
CA ASN A 186 7.18 -3.93 -14.13
C ASN A 186 7.71 -4.34 -12.73
N TRP A 187 7.33 -3.62 -11.68
CA TRP A 187 7.88 -3.74 -10.32
C TRP A 187 7.01 -4.57 -9.36
N LYS A 188 5.77 -4.93 -9.71
CA LYS A 188 4.85 -5.76 -8.89
C LYS A 188 4.91 -5.42 -7.39
N TYR A 189 4.47 -4.24 -7.05
CA TYR A 189 4.31 -3.89 -5.64
C TYR A 189 3.14 -4.64 -5.03
N THR A 190 3.33 -5.08 -3.80
CA THR A 190 2.28 -5.65 -2.97
C THR A 190 1.81 -4.60 -1.98
N TYR A 191 0.50 -4.37 -1.92
CA TYR A 191 -0.13 -3.52 -0.91
C TYR A 191 -0.64 -4.38 0.27
N MET A 192 -0.50 -3.84 1.48
CA MET A 192 -0.91 -4.50 2.73
C MET A 192 -1.45 -3.50 3.73
N GLU A 193 -2.33 -3.97 4.61
CA GLU A 193 -2.80 -3.25 5.79
C GLU A 193 -2.38 -4.01 7.05
N LEU A 194 -1.91 -3.26 8.04
CA LEU A 194 -1.41 -3.80 9.29
C LEU A 194 -2.26 -3.30 10.46
N ASP A 195 -2.43 -4.17 11.47
CA ASP A 195 -3.00 -3.75 12.75
C ASP A 195 -1.96 -3.02 13.63
N GLU A 196 -2.38 -2.63 14.84
CA GLU A 196 -1.56 -1.90 15.81
C GLU A 196 -0.32 -2.70 16.28
N ASN A 197 -0.32 -4.00 16.09
CA ASN A 197 0.78 -4.90 16.44
C ASN A 197 1.72 -5.18 15.25
N GLY A 198 1.49 -4.55 14.11
CA GLY A 198 2.27 -4.77 12.90
C GLY A 198 1.98 -6.11 12.20
N ILE A 199 0.81 -6.69 12.45
CA ILE A 199 0.36 -7.94 11.85
C ILE A 199 -0.48 -7.63 10.61
N VAL A 200 -0.20 -8.32 9.50
CA VAL A 200 -0.93 -8.19 8.24
C VAL A 200 -2.39 -8.63 8.41
N GLN A 201 -3.31 -7.72 8.20
CA GLN A 201 -4.74 -7.99 8.21
C GLN A 201 -5.30 -8.13 6.79
N TYR A 202 -4.72 -7.42 5.83
CA TYR A 202 -5.05 -7.51 4.41
C TYR A 202 -3.79 -7.48 3.55
N SER A 203 -3.78 -8.24 2.46
CA SER A 203 -2.76 -8.17 1.40
C SER A 203 -3.41 -8.47 0.05
N ASN A 204 -3.03 -7.71 -0.98
CA ASN A 204 -3.42 -8.00 -2.37
C ASN A 204 -2.55 -9.08 -3.03
N ASN A 205 -1.57 -9.64 -2.30
CA ASN A 205 -0.70 -10.73 -2.76
C ASN A 205 -0.90 -11.97 -1.88
N PRO A 206 -1.32 -13.11 -2.45
CA PRO A 206 -1.56 -14.33 -1.69
C PRO A 206 -0.30 -14.96 -1.08
N VAL A 207 0.90 -14.55 -1.49
CA VAL A 207 2.16 -15.03 -0.90
C VAL A 207 2.41 -14.42 0.48
N ILE A 208 1.94 -13.20 0.71
CA ILE A 208 2.04 -12.56 2.04
C ILE A 208 0.77 -12.89 2.82
N ILE A 209 0.91 -13.79 3.76
CA ILE A 209 -0.21 -14.41 4.46
C ILE A 209 -0.76 -13.46 5.53
N ARG A 210 -2.09 -13.33 5.60
CA ARG A 210 -2.78 -12.69 6.72
C ARG A 210 -2.37 -13.33 8.05
N GLY A 211 -2.09 -12.52 9.05
CA GLY A 211 -1.59 -12.94 10.36
C GLY A 211 -0.08 -12.96 10.49
N GLN A 212 0.67 -12.72 9.39
CA GLN A 212 2.11 -12.59 9.44
C GLN A 212 2.52 -11.28 10.12
N GLN A 213 3.43 -11.35 11.09
CA GLN A 213 3.99 -10.15 11.71
C GLN A 213 5.11 -9.57 10.84
N LEU A 214 4.92 -8.35 10.32
CA LEU A 214 5.93 -7.64 9.53
C LEU A 214 6.84 -6.77 10.37
N LEU A 215 6.31 -6.20 11.44
CA LEU A 215 7.04 -5.33 12.36
C LEU A 215 6.74 -5.71 13.80
N SER A 216 7.75 -5.69 14.67
CA SER A 216 7.55 -5.85 16.11
C SER A 216 6.94 -4.59 16.77
N LYS A 217 7.09 -3.43 16.11
CA LYS A 217 6.55 -2.14 16.54
C LYS A 217 6.32 -1.28 15.30
N LEU A 218 5.12 -0.71 15.19
CA LEU A 218 4.81 0.26 14.15
C LEU A 218 5.63 1.55 14.33
N PRO A 219 5.90 2.29 13.23
CA PRO A 219 6.48 3.63 13.31
C PRO A 219 5.55 4.57 14.11
N GLU A 220 6.05 5.74 14.47
CA GLU A 220 5.19 6.80 15.00
C GLU A 220 4.17 7.24 13.94
N LYS A 221 3.12 7.96 14.38
CA LYS A 221 2.12 8.46 13.44
C LYS A 221 2.78 9.38 12.43
N GLU A 222 2.35 9.29 11.18
CA GLU A 222 2.88 10.03 10.04
C GLU A 222 4.35 9.75 9.69
N GLU A 223 4.93 8.66 10.24
CA GLU A 223 6.30 8.26 9.95
C GLU A 223 6.37 6.98 9.10
N TYR A 224 7.51 6.84 8.43
CA TYR A 224 7.84 5.68 7.60
C TYR A 224 8.83 4.76 8.33
N ALA A 225 8.62 3.46 8.19
CA ALA A 225 9.62 2.45 8.54
C ALA A 225 9.93 1.58 7.32
N VAL A 226 11.19 1.17 7.20
CA VAL A 226 11.63 0.25 6.13
C VAL A 226 12.18 -1.01 6.77
N THR A 227 11.73 -2.16 6.30
CA THR A 227 12.22 -3.47 6.73
C THR A 227 12.45 -4.37 5.51
N SER A 228 13.22 -5.43 5.69
CA SER A 228 13.38 -6.48 4.68
C SER A 228 12.99 -7.81 5.30
N GLN A 229 12.07 -8.52 4.68
CA GLN A 229 11.56 -9.78 5.16
C GLN A 229 11.29 -10.74 4.00
N GLU A 230 11.79 -11.96 4.11
CA GLU A 230 11.55 -13.04 3.15
C GLU A 230 11.82 -12.69 1.68
N GLY A 231 12.84 -11.84 1.42
CA GLY A 231 13.19 -11.42 0.07
C GLY A 231 12.30 -10.28 -0.48
N TYR A 232 11.57 -9.61 0.40
CA TYR A 232 10.84 -8.38 0.10
C TYR A 232 11.44 -7.20 0.85
N LYS A 233 11.59 -6.07 0.17
CA LYS A 233 11.80 -4.76 0.79
C LYS A 233 10.43 -4.17 1.08
N VAL A 234 10.11 -3.96 2.36
CA VAL A 234 8.80 -3.49 2.82
C VAL A 234 8.96 -2.09 3.38
N MET A 235 8.10 -1.18 2.94
CA MET A 235 7.94 0.14 3.53
C MET A 235 6.58 0.23 4.18
N VAL A 236 6.55 0.66 5.43
CA VAL A 236 5.34 0.84 6.24
C VAL A 236 5.18 2.31 6.57
N TYR A 237 3.97 2.81 6.48
CA TYR A 237 3.58 4.15 6.91
C TYR A 237 2.39 4.06 7.86
N ARG A 238 2.49 4.73 9.02
CA ARG A 238 1.40 4.82 9.97
C ARG A 238 0.60 6.10 9.76
N SER A 239 -0.70 5.93 9.49
CA SER A 239 -1.64 7.02 9.32
C SER A 239 -1.85 7.82 10.61
N GLU A 240 -2.28 9.08 10.49
CA GLU A 240 -2.75 9.92 11.59
C GLU A 240 -3.92 9.26 12.36
N ILE A 241 -4.79 8.56 11.67
CA ILE A 241 -5.93 7.83 12.25
C ILE A 241 -5.46 6.66 13.14
N GLY A 242 -4.26 6.10 12.85
CA GLY A 242 -3.61 5.10 13.71
C GLY A 242 -3.39 3.73 13.08
N TYR A 243 -4.06 3.39 11.96
CA TYR A 243 -3.76 2.17 11.21
C TYR A 243 -2.47 2.33 10.39
N ALA A 244 -1.93 1.23 9.90
CA ALA A 244 -0.73 1.25 9.09
C ALA A 244 -0.93 0.60 7.74
N ASN A 245 -0.42 1.26 6.69
CA ASN A 245 -0.33 0.75 5.34
C ASN A 245 1.11 0.37 5.01
N ALA A 246 1.28 -0.66 4.20
CA ALA A 246 2.58 -1.08 3.73
C ALA A 246 2.56 -1.38 2.24
N ILE A 247 3.71 -1.16 1.60
CA ILE A 247 3.98 -1.69 0.27
C ILE A 247 5.27 -2.50 0.31
N ALA A 248 5.26 -3.64 -0.37
CA ALA A 248 6.41 -4.52 -0.50
C ALA A 248 6.84 -4.64 -1.96
N LEU A 249 8.15 -4.63 -2.18
CA LEU A 249 8.78 -4.89 -3.47
C LEU A 249 9.63 -6.15 -3.36
N GLN A 250 9.45 -7.11 -4.27
CA GLN A 250 10.24 -8.32 -4.30
C GLN A 250 11.68 -8.03 -4.73
N GLU A 251 12.67 -8.37 -3.90
CA GLU A 251 14.09 -8.12 -4.15
C GLU A 251 14.61 -8.79 -5.43
N ASN A 252 14.09 -9.95 -5.78
CA ASN A 252 14.47 -10.67 -7.01
C ASN A 252 14.19 -9.86 -8.30
N THR A 253 13.12 -9.08 -8.33
CA THR A 253 12.78 -8.22 -9.47
C THR A 253 13.84 -7.13 -9.65
N TYR A 254 14.29 -6.57 -8.56
CA TYR A 254 15.36 -5.59 -8.51
C TYR A 254 16.73 -6.17 -8.86
N GLN A 255 17.05 -7.35 -8.31
CA GLN A 255 18.34 -8.03 -8.57
C GLN A 255 18.50 -8.42 -10.04
N LYS A 256 17.44 -8.86 -10.72
CA LYS A 256 17.46 -9.21 -12.14
C LYS A 256 17.90 -8.02 -13.01
N GLU A 257 17.37 -6.84 -12.76
CA GLU A 257 17.78 -5.63 -13.49
C GLU A 257 19.20 -5.21 -13.13
N MET A 258 19.60 -5.30 -11.85
CA MET A 258 20.98 -5.01 -11.45
C MET A 258 21.97 -5.96 -12.10
N ASN A 259 21.63 -7.23 -12.29
CA ASN A 259 22.46 -8.21 -12.98
C ASN A 259 22.60 -7.88 -14.48
N MET A 260 21.56 -7.36 -15.13
CA MET A 260 21.67 -6.85 -16.51
C MET A 260 22.61 -5.65 -16.59
N TRP A 261 22.58 -4.75 -15.62
CA TRP A 261 23.54 -3.62 -15.57
C TRP A 261 24.96 -4.09 -15.32
N ARG A 262 25.18 -5.08 -14.44
CA ARG A 262 26.50 -5.73 -14.24
C ARG A 262 27.04 -6.29 -15.54
N LEU A 263 26.20 -7.01 -16.31
CA LEU A 263 26.61 -7.55 -17.59
C LEU A 263 27.00 -6.47 -18.59
N LYS A 264 26.23 -5.38 -18.70
CA LYS A 264 26.56 -4.23 -19.57
C LYS A 264 27.89 -3.59 -19.17
N LEU A 265 28.14 -3.38 -17.88
CA LEU A 265 29.40 -2.86 -17.38
C LEU A 265 30.58 -3.79 -17.69
N LEU A 266 30.41 -5.11 -17.52
CA LEU A 266 31.42 -6.09 -17.89
C LEU A 266 31.78 -6.03 -19.37
N VAL A 267 30.78 -5.89 -20.25
CA VAL A 267 31.01 -5.75 -21.71
C VAL A 267 31.79 -4.47 -21.99
N ILE A 268 31.44 -3.35 -21.37
CA ILE A 268 32.18 -2.06 -21.55
C ILE A 268 33.64 -2.20 -21.10
N ILE A 269 33.90 -2.87 -19.97
CA ILE A 269 35.29 -3.12 -19.49
C ILE A 269 36.04 -3.96 -20.51
N LEU A 270 35.42 -5.04 -21.01
CA LEU A 270 36.07 -5.96 -21.96
C LEU A 270 36.41 -5.23 -23.28
N VAL A 271 35.48 -4.45 -23.81
CA VAL A 271 35.71 -3.62 -25.02
C VAL A 271 36.82 -2.60 -24.76
N SER A 272 36.80 -1.89 -23.64
CA SER A 272 37.82 -0.92 -23.27
C SER A 272 39.22 -1.57 -23.15
N PHE A 273 39.28 -2.78 -22.58
CA PHE A 273 40.51 -3.56 -22.46
C PHE A 273 41.05 -3.98 -23.83
N CYS A 274 40.19 -4.42 -24.75
CA CYS A 274 40.57 -4.79 -26.12
C CYS A 274 41.11 -3.59 -26.87
N VAL A 275 40.46 -2.43 -26.79
CA VAL A 275 40.88 -1.19 -27.41
C VAL A 275 42.23 -0.73 -26.86
N PHE A 276 42.37 -0.74 -25.53
CA PHE A 276 43.66 -0.37 -24.90
C PHE A 276 44.79 -1.32 -25.30
N SER A 277 44.56 -2.63 -25.24
CA SER A 277 45.57 -3.64 -25.62
C SER A 277 45.95 -3.52 -27.12
N GLY A 278 44.97 -3.30 -27.99
CA GLY A 278 45.19 -3.02 -29.40
C GLY A 278 46.01 -1.78 -29.62
N SER A 279 45.72 -0.71 -28.90
CA SER A 279 46.52 0.56 -28.98
C SER A 279 47.94 0.37 -28.51
N VAL A 280 48.17 -0.36 -27.44
CA VAL A 280 49.54 -0.67 -26.96
C VAL A 280 50.31 -1.50 -27.97
N ILE A 281 49.70 -2.54 -28.57
CA ILE A 281 50.33 -3.36 -29.60
C ILE A 281 50.63 -2.52 -30.86
N TYR A 282 49.73 -1.63 -31.24
CA TYR A 282 49.92 -0.74 -32.37
C TYR A 282 51.07 0.22 -32.15
N LEU A 283 51.14 0.89 -30.98
CA LEU A 283 52.25 1.78 -30.61
C LEU A 283 53.59 1.03 -30.52
N TYR A 284 53.60 -0.17 -29.97
CA TYR A 284 54.78 -1.03 -29.94
C TYR A 284 55.31 -1.34 -31.34
N ARG A 285 54.44 -1.69 -32.28
CA ARG A 285 54.79 -1.97 -33.67
C ARG A 285 55.28 -0.73 -34.42
N LEU A 286 54.67 0.42 -34.13
CA LEU A 286 54.94 1.67 -34.85
C LEU A 286 56.24 2.36 -34.36
N ILE A 287 56.50 2.29 -33.06
CA ILE A 287 57.62 3.05 -32.46
C ILE A 287 58.74 2.14 -31.97
N CYS A 288 58.44 1.17 -31.10
CA CYS A 288 59.48 0.39 -30.44
C CYS A 288 60.20 -0.59 -31.38
N LYS A 289 59.45 -1.22 -32.27
CA LYS A 289 60.03 -2.20 -33.20
C LYS A 289 61.03 -1.56 -34.19
N PRO A 290 60.74 -0.45 -34.86
CA PRO A 290 61.72 0.25 -35.72
C PRO A 290 62.91 0.80 -34.93
N LEU A 291 62.65 1.33 -33.71
CA LEU A 291 63.80 1.86 -32.88
C LEU A 291 64.71 0.71 -32.44
N ASN A 292 64.25 -0.43 -32.05
CA ASN A 292 65.10 -1.58 -31.74
C ASN A 292 65.88 -2.07 -32.94
N GLN A 293 65.23 -2.11 -34.12
CA GLN A 293 65.97 -2.44 -35.39
C GLN A 293 67.05 -1.45 -35.73
N PHE A 294 66.79 -0.17 -35.54
CA PHE A 294 67.76 0.88 -35.73
C PHE A 294 68.92 0.79 -34.75
N GLN A 295 68.63 0.50 -33.48
CA GLN A 295 69.64 0.28 -32.45
C GLN A 295 70.55 -0.91 -32.75
N GLU A 296 69.95 -2.06 -33.20
CA GLU A 296 70.71 -3.20 -33.62
C GLU A 296 71.61 -2.92 -34.83
N GLN A 297 71.17 -2.13 -35.82
CA GLN A 297 71.97 -1.71 -36.95
C GLN A 297 73.13 -0.82 -36.53
N LEU A 298 72.91 0.12 -35.60
CA LEU A 298 73.99 0.99 -35.07
C LEU A 298 75.03 0.16 -34.29
N LEU A 299 74.67 -0.85 -33.53
CA LEU A 299 75.56 -1.71 -32.82
C LEU A 299 76.42 -2.61 -33.78
N GLN A 300 75.82 -3.01 -34.89
CA GLN A 300 76.56 -3.74 -35.93
C GLN A 300 77.59 -2.85 -36.68
N ILE A 301 77.33 -1.58 -36.87
CA ILE A 301 78.21 -0.62 -37.52
C ILE A 301 79.28 -0.12 -36.55
N GLY A 302 79.05 -0.03 -35.27
CA GLY A 302 79.98 0.47 -34.27
C GLY A 302 80.94 -0.62 -33.68
N GLY A 303 80.75 -1.89 -34.01
CA GLY A 303 81.54 -3.04 -33.51
C GLY A 303 82.51 -3.65 -34.54
N GLY A 304 82.74 -2.97 -35.66
CA GLY A 304 83.69 -3.38 -36.69
C GLY A 304 85.02 -2.66 -36.59
#